data_0b491394e4fa45cbb656f87924b66513
#
_entry.id   0b491394e4fa45cbb656f87924b66513
#
_cell.length_a   1.000
_cell.length_b   1.000
_cell.length_c   1.000
_cell.angle_alpha   90.00
_cell.angle_beta   90.00
_cell.angle_gamma   90.00
#
_symmetry.space_group_name_H-M   'P 1'
#
loop_
_entity.id
_entity.type
_entity.pdbx_description
1 polymer ?
#
loop_
_entity_poly.entity_id
_entity_poly.type
_entity_poly.pdbx_seq_one_letter_code
_entity_poly.pdbx_strand_id
1 'polypeptide(L)'
;GGFFRKRAKFLWGEHTPKETADALITYAMRHLKERERSHDLYRVFYYDCPPVDKQMYHPLTGKTVNMKVSKESVWMQAFLEELKQKRKVALRLGMLDVGNAVYTLRYDAVKKLCAGTLTKESLGMEHFEPTIKQKGVDMKLGIDIASLAYKKQVDQIILIAGDSDFVPAAKL
;
A
#
# COMPACT_ATOMS: atom_id res chain seq x y z
N GLY A 1 -2.72 1.88 -2.90
CA GLY A 1 -2.54 1.99 -1.45
C GLY A 1 -1.09 2.26 -1.08
N GLY A 2 -0.20 1.30 -1.26
CA GLY A 2 1.21 1.43 -0.85
C GLY A 2 1.93 2.66 -1.42
N PHE A 3 1.69 2.99 -2.68
CA PHE A 3 2.25 4.21 -3.29
C PHE A 3 1.81 5.47 -2.55
N PHE A 4 0.51 5.62 -2.28
CA PHE A 4 -0.01 6.79 -1.54
C PHE A 4 0.63 6.89 -0.15
N ARG A 5 0.67 5.80 0.62
CA ARG A 5 1.25 5.82 1.97
C ARG A 5 2.73 6.21 1.98
N LYS A 6 3.53 5.69 1.03
CA LYS A 6 4.94 6.07 0.87
C LYS A 6 5.09 7.55 0.54
N ARG A 7 4.28 8.08 -0.39
CA ARG A 7 4.30 9.50 -0.76
C ARG A 7 3.80 10.40 0.37
N ALA A 8 2.77 10.00 1.08
CA ALA A 8 2.25 10.73 2.24
C ALA A 8 3.32 10.87 3.32
N LYS A 9 3.98 9.77 3.69
CA LYS A 9 5.09 9.79 4.65
C LYS A 9 6.25 10.67 4.19
N PHE A 10 6.60 10.63 2.90
CA PHE A 10 7.67 11.47 2.35
C PHE A 10 7.34 12.97 2.35
N LEU A 11 6.11 13.33 1.97
CA LEU A 11 5.71 14.73 1.80
C LEU A 11 5.29 15.40 3.11
N TRP A 12 4.68 14.63 4.02
CA TRP A 12 4.02 15.18 5.21
C TRP A 12 4.59 14.63 6.53
N GLY A 13 5.54 13.69 6.47
CA GLY A 13 6.11 13.03 7.63
C GLY A 13 5.25 11.88 8.17
N GLU A 14 5.50 11.52 9.43
CA GLU A 14 4.72 10.49 10.11
C GLU A 14 3.41 11.07 10.63
N HIS A 15 2.30 10.45 10.22
CA HIS A 15 0.95 10.82 10.61
C HIS A 15 0.22 9.63 11.26
N THR A 16 -0.74 9.94 12.10
CA THR A 16 -1.67 8.94 12.64
C THR A 16 -2.50 8.31 11.52
N PRO A 17 -3.09 7.13 11.74
CA PRO A 17 -4.01 6.51 10.80
C PRO A 17 -5.15 7.45 10.37
N LYS A 18 -5.74 8.17 11.31
CA LYS A 18 -6.82 9.13 11.07
C LYS A 18 -6.37 10.30 10.21
N GLU A 19 -5.28 10.96 10.57
CA GLU A 19 -4.73 12.08 9.78
C GLU A 19 -4.39 11.64 8.35
N THR A 20 -3.84 10.44 8.17
CA THR A 20 -3.54 9.91 6.83
C THR A 20 -4.82 9.63 6.03
N ALA A 21 -5.88 9.12 6.68
CA ALA A 21 -7.17 8.91 6.03
C ALA A 21 -7.83 10.25 5.64
N ASP A 22 -7.78 11.25 6.50
CA ASP A 22 -8.30 12.60 6.24
C ASP A 22 -7.51 13.28 5.10
N ALA A 23 -6.19 13.16 5.11
CA ALA A 23 -5.32 13.68 4.05
C ALA A 23 -5.60 13.03 2.69
N LEU A 24 -5.88 11.72 2.64
CA LEU A 24 -6.28 11.02 1.41
C LEU A 24 -7.55 11.62 0.81
N ILE A 25 -8.57 11.84 1.63
CA ILE A 25 -9.83 12.44 1.17
C ILE A 25 -9.61 13.87 0.71
N THR A 26 -8.90 14.68 1.49
CA THR A 26 -8.56 16.05 1.13
C THR A 26 -7.81 16.11 -0.21
N TYR A 27 -6.86 15.20 -0.41
CA TYR A 27 -6.12 15.09 -1.66
C TYR A 27 -7.04 14.70 -2.83
N ALA A 28 -7.92 13.72 -2.65
CA ALA A 28 -8.89 13.32 -3.68
C ALA A 28 -9.83 14.47 -4.06
N MET A 29 -10.31 15.24 -3.09
CA MET A 29 -11.22 16.36 -3.32
C MET A 29 -10.59 17.52 -4.12
N ARG A 30 -9.25 17.68 -4.09
CA ARG A 30 -8.56 18.68 -4.92
C ARG A 30 -8.75 18.47 -6.42
N HIS A 31 -8.92 17.21 -6.84
CA HIS A 31 -9.10 16.85 -8.25
C HIS A 31 -10.52 17.10 -8.77
N LEU A 32 -11.48 17.49 -7.90
CA LEU A 32 -12.85 17.81 -8.31
C LEU A 32 -12.99 19.21 -8.85
N LYS A 33 -11.99 20.07 -8.63
CA LYS A 33 -12.00 21.46 -9.11
C LYS A 33 -11.06 21.58 -10.31
N GLU A 34 -11.60 21.90 -11.45
CA GLU A 34 -10.85 22.17 -12.66
C GLU A 34 -11.27 23.56 -13.21
N ARG A 35 -10.41 24.58 -12.98
CA ARG A 35 -10.67 25.98 -13.37
C ARG A 35 -12.06 26.46 -12.96
N GLU A 36 -12.98 26.55 -13.93
CA GLU A 36 -14.36 27.01 -13.73
C GLU A 36 -15.39 25.88 -13.56
N ARG A 37 -14.94 24.62 -13.65
CA ARG A 37 -15.82 23.45 -13.53
C ARG A 37 -15.63 22.78 -12.18
N SER A 38 -16.73 22.38 -11.55
CA SER A 38 -16.75 21.53 -10.37
C SER A 38 -17.34 20.18 -10.74
N HIS A 39 -16.67 19.13 -10.34
CA HIS A 39 -17.11 17.74 -10.57
C HIS A 39 -17.65 17.15 -9.28
N ASP A 40 -18.61 16.27 -9.40
CA ASP A 40 -19.14 15.51 -8.29
C ASP A 40 -18.32 14.24 -8.06
N LEU A 41 -17.91 14.01 -6.80
CA LEU A 41 -17.23 12.79 -6.45
C LEU A 41 -18.18 11.60 -6.53
N TYR A 42 -17.95 10.70 -7.47
CA TYR A 42 -18.61 9.40 -7.48
C TYR A 42 -18.12 8.56 -6.32
N ARG A 43 -16.82 8.17 -6.32
CA ARG A 43 -16.22 7.34 -5.29
C ARG A 43 -14.69 7.39 -5.31
N VAL A 44 -14.09 7.26 -4.14
CA VAL A 44 -12.65 6.98 -3.98
C VAL A 44 -12.50 5.47 -3.78
N PHE A 45 -11.82 4.80 -4.69
CA PHE A 45 -11.44 3.40 -4.54
C PHE A 45 -10.01 3.33 -3.98
N TYR A 46 -9.85 2.70 -2.83
CA TYR A 46 -8.55 2.51 -2.21
C TYR A 46 -8.12 1.05 -2.35
N TYR A 47 -7.04 0.82 -3.08
CA TYR A 47 -6.52 -0.51 -3.38
C TYR A 47 -5.30 -0.81 -2.51
N ASP A 48 -5.33 -1.87 -1.74
CA ASP A 48 -4.21 -2.35 -0.91
C ASP A 48 -4.42 -3.82 -0.54
N CYS A 49 -3.55 -4.36 0.32
CA CYS A 49 -3.78 -5.63 0.99
C CYS A 49 -4.10 -5.41 2.47
N PRO A 50 -4.77 -6.36 3.13
CA PRO A 50 -4.94 -6.31 4.59
C PRO A 50 -3.57 -6.34 5.27
N PRO A 51 -3.46 -5.91 6.54
CA PRO A 51 -2.24 -6.07 7.32
C PRO A 51 -1.88 -7.55 7.50
N VAL A 52 -0.61 -7.80 7.73
CA VAL A 52 -0.10 -9.17 7.89
C VAL A 52 -0.59 -9.76 9.20
N ASP A 53 -1.33 -10.87 9.12
CA ASP A 53 -1.76 -11.67 10.27
C ASP A 53 -1.09 -13.05 10.20
N LYS A 54 0.20 -13.09 10.51
CA LYS A 54 1.00 -14.31 10.50
C LYS A 54 2.12 -14.26 11.53
N GLN A 55 2.47 -15.41 12.06
CA GLN A 55 3.73 -15.63 12.77
C GLN A 55 4.81 -16.01 11.76
N MET A 56 5.95 -15.32 11.77
CA MET A 56 7.04 -15.54 10.85
C MET A 56 8.32 -15.90 11.63
N TYR A 57 8.99 -16.97 11.18
CA TYR A 57 10.28 -17.36 11.73
C TYR A 57 11.38 -16.41 11.26
N HIS A 58 12.13 -15.83 12.20
CA HIS A 58 13.26 -14.95 11.90
C HIS A 58 14.56 -15.75 11.83
N PRO A 59 15.23 -15.83 10.65
CA PRO A 59 16.35 -16.75 10.43
C PRO A 59 17.57 -16.45 11.29
N LEU A 60 17.81 -15.19 11.64
CA LEU A 60 18.96 -14.81 12.46
C LEU A 60 18.77 -15.16 13.94
N THR A 61 17.58 -14.89 14.48
CA THR A 61 17.35 -15.06 15.94
C THR A 61 16.79 -16.42 16.31
N GLY A 62 16.34 -17.20 15.33
CA GLY A 62 15.65 -18.49 15.58
C GLY A 62 14.29 -18.33 16.27
N LYS A 63 13.77 -17.12 16.39
CA LYS A 63 12.51 -16.83 17.10
C LYS A 63 11.38 -16.56 16.12
N THR A 64 10.17 -16.89 16.54
CA THR A 64 8.96 -16.55 15.83
C THR A 64 8.51 -15.14 16.19
N VAL A 65 8.27 -14.31 15.18
CA VAL A 65 7.78 -12.94 15.31
C VAL A 65 6.31 -12.91 14.90
N ASN A 66 5.45 -12.41 15.78
CA ASN A 66 4.04 -12.22 15.46
C ASN A 66 3.87 -10.89 14.71
N MET A 67 3.63 -10.97 13.40
CA MET A 67 3.49 -9.79 12.54
C MET A 67 2.20 -9.01 12.81
N LYS A 68 1.16 -9.66 13.35
CA LYS A 68 -0.12 -9.01 13.66
C LYS A 68 0.01 -7.85 14.64
N VAL A 69 0.94 -7.98 15.61
CA VAL A 69 1.19 -6.97 16.65
C VAL A 69 2.32 -6.02 16.29
N SER A 70 2.88 -6.11 15.09
CA SER A 70 3.88 -5.14 14.62
C SER A 70 3.25 -3.74 14.51
N LYS A 71 4.08 -2.71 14.73
CA LYS A 71 3.63 -1.31 14.61
C LYS A 71 2.96 -1.03 13.26
N GLU A 72 3.53 -1.58 12.19
CA GLU A 72 3.02 -1.44 10.84
C GLU A 72 1.64 -2.09 10.65
N SER A 73 1.46 -3.32 11.17
CA SER A 73 0.18 -4.03 11.07
C SER A 73 -0.92 -3.36 11.89
N VAL A 74 -0.61 -2.94 13.12
CA VAL A 74 -1.55 -2.21 13.98
C VAL A 74 -1.94 -0.87 13.36
N TRP A 75 -0.94 -0.11 12.85
CA TRP A 75 -1.19 1.14 12.17
C TRP A 75 -2.06 0.95 10.91
N MET A 76 -1.73 -0.06 10.10
CA MET A 76 -2.48 -0.36 8.86
C MET A 76 -3.91 -0.78 9.14
N GLN A 77 -4.14 -1.61 10.18
CA GLN A 77 -5.48 -1.99 10.59
C GLN A 77 -6.30 -0.76 10.98
N ALA A 78 -5.75 0.10 11.83
CA ALA A 78 -6.42 1.33 12.24
C ALA A 78 -6.70 2.26 11.06
N PHE A 79 -5.76 2.39 10.12
CA PHE A 79 -5.94 3.20 8.91
C PHE A 79 -7.07 2.68 8.02
N LEU A 80 -7.16 1.37 7.81
CA LEU A 80 -8.24 0.77 7.03
C LEU A 80 -9.61 0.96 7.72
N GLU A 81 -9.67 0.87 9.06
CA GLU A 81 -10.89 1.16 9.80
C GLU A 81 -11.31 2.64 9.66
N GLU A 82 -10.37 3.57 9.73
CA GLU A 82 -10.65 5.00 9.47
C GLU A 82 -11.19 5.23 8.05
N LEU A 83 -10.63 4.55 7.04
CA LEU A 83 -11.12 4.66 5.68
C LEU A 83 -12.54 4.11 5.50
N LYS A 84 -12.93 3.06 6.23
CA LYS A 84 -14.30 2.51 6.21
C LYS A 84 -15.34 3.52 6.69
N GLN A 85 -14.95 4.43 7.59
CA GLN A 85 -15.83 5.48 8.11
C GLN A 85 -16.00 6.65 7.13
N LYS A 86 -15.15 6.74 6.10
CA LYS A 86 -15.22 7.87 5.15
C LYS A 86 -16.32 7.66 4.11
N ARG A 87 -17.18 8.66 3.96
CA ARG A 87 -18.23 8.65 2.94
C ARG A 87 -17.61 8.60 1.54
N LYS A 88 -18.23 7.82 0.66
CA LYS A 88 -17.81 7.63 -0.74
C LYS A 88 -16.43 6.96 -0.88
N VAL A 89 -15.92 6.28 0.14
CA VAL A 89 -14.72 5.44 0.04
C VAL A 89 -15.11 3.98 -0.11
N ALA A 90 -14.42 3.26 -0.97
CA ALA A 90 -14.53 1.81 -1.11
C ALA A 90 -13.16 1.17 -1.01
N LEU A 91 -12.99 0.25 -0.07
CA LEU A 91 -11.78 -0.55 0.03
C LEU A 91 -11.83 -1.71 -0.98
N ARG A 92 -10.76 -1.89 -1.71
CA ARG A 92 -10.53 -2.95 -2.68
C ARG A 92 -9.30 -3.75 -2.26
N LEU A 93 -9.46 -4.57 -1.23
CA LEU A 93 -8.34 -5.30 -0.66
C LEU A 93 -8.04 -6.57 -1.45
N GLY A 94 -6.77 -6.73 -1.83
CA GLY A 94 -6.21 -7.97 -2.35
C GLY A 94 -5.96 -8.99 -1.24
N MET A 95 -5.08 -9.93 -1.52
CA MET A 95 -4.66 -10.97 -0.59
C MET A 95 -3.14 -10.94 -0.42
N LEU A 96 -2.68 -11.32 0.76
CA LEU A 96 -1.26 -11.58 1.02
C LEU A 96 -0.97 -13.07 0.84
N ASP A 97 0.09 -13.40 0.12
CA ASP A 97 0.60 -14.76 0.01
C ASP A 97 1.38 -15.13 1.28
N VAL A 98 0.64 -15.32 2.36
CA VAL A 98 1.22 -15.61 3.67
C VAL A 98 1.90 -17.00 3.73
N GLY A 99 1.53 -17.94 2.84
CA GLY A 99 2.16 -19.25 2.76
C GLY A 99 3.64 -19.15 2.42
N ASN A 100 3.99 -18.25 1.51
CA ASN A 100 5.35 -18.02 1.01
C ASN A 100 6.04 -16.80 1.65
N ALA A 101 5.51 -16.30 2.76
CA ALA A 101 6.11 -15.18 3.47
C ALA A 101 7.41 -15.61 4.16
N VAL A 102 8.50 -14.91 3.91
CA VAL A 102 9.84 -15.18 4.46
C VAL A 102 10.52 -13.88 4.87
N TYR A 103 11.53 -13.98 5.72
CA TYR A 103 12.49 -12.88 5.92
C TYR A 103 13.59 -12.99 4.88
N THR A 104 13.92 -11.86 4.24
CA THR A 104 15.04 -11.71 3.31
C THR A 104 16.00 -10.66 3.82
N LEU A 105 17.26 -10.76 3.43
CA LEU A 105 18.22 -9.69 3.65
C LEU A 105 17.82 -8.48 2.79
N ARG A 106 17.89 -7.30 3.38
CA ARG A 106 17.73 -6.04 2.66
C ARG A 106 18.82 -5.86 1.62
N TYR A 107 18.49 -5.23 0.51
CA TYR A 107 19.43 -5.05 -0.59
C TYR A 107 20.72 -4.32 -0.18
N ASP A 108 20.63 -3.31 0.70
CA ASP A 108 21.80 -2.60 1.23
C ASP A 108 22.70 -3.49 2.09
N ALA A 109 22.11 -4.41 2.86
CA ALA A 109 22.87 -5.40 3.65
C ALA A 109 23.57 -6.39 2.72
N VAL A 110 22.92 -6.86 1.66
CA VAL A 110 23.55 -7.73 0.65
C VAL A 110 24.74 -7.03 0.00
N LYS A 111 24.59 -5.76 -0.41
CA LYS A 111 25.71 -4.99 -0.98
C LYS A 111 26.91 -4.88 -0.01
N LYS A 112 26.65 -4.59 1.25
CA LYS A 112 27.68 -4.47 2.29
C LYS A 112 28.38 -5.81 2.54
N LEU A 113 27.65 -6.92 2.55
CA LEU A 113 28.22 -8.26 2.66
C LEU A 113 29.14 -8.57 1.47
N CYS A 114 28.68 -8.32 0.25
CA CYS A 114 29.48 -8.53 -0.96
C CYS A 114 30.73 -7.64 -1.00
N ALA A 115 30.65 -6.43 -0.48
CA ALA A 115 31.77 -5.51 -0.37
C ALA A 115 32.72 -5.80 0.80
N GLY A 116 32.41 -6.78 1.67
CA GLY A 116 33.20 -7.09 2.87
C GLY A 116 33.12 -6.06 3.99
N THR A 117 32.21 -5.06 3.90
CA THR A 117 32.02 -4.02 4.92
C THR A 117 31.01 -4.43 6.01
N LEU A 118 30.28 -5.50 5.79
CA LEU A 118 29.42 -6.18 6.75
C LEU A 118 29.83 -7.65 6.79
N THR A 119 29.98 -8.22 7.99
CA THR A 119 30.31 -9.64 8.17
C THR A 119 29.09 -10.41 8.66
N LYS A 120 29.13 -11.74 8.57
CA LYS A 120 28.05 -12.61 9.06
C LYS A 120 27.81 -12.40 10.56
N GLU A 121 28.86 -12.20 11.33
CA GLU A 121 28.82 -12.02 12.79
C GLU A 121 28.22 -10.67 13.20
N SER A 122 28.30 -9.68 12.32
CA SER A 122 27.75 -8.33 12.53
C SER A 122 26.32 -8.15 11.99
N LEU A 123 25.72 -9.24 11.46
CA LEU A 123 24.32 -9.18 11.03
C LEU A 123 23.39 -8.97 12.22
N GLY A 124 22.53 -7.93 12.14
CA GLY A 124 21.46 -7.62 13.08
C GLY A 124 20.08 -7.82 12.45
N MET A 125 19.04 -7.74 13.27
CA MET A 125 17.64 -7.85 12.81
C MET A 125 17.27 -6.76 11.80
N GLU A 126 17.86 -5.58 11.91
CA GLU A 126 17.68 -4.43 11.02
C GLU A 126 18.12 -4.69 9.58
N HIS A 127 18.96 -5.70 9.35
CA HIS A 127 19.41 -6.11 8.03
C HIS A 127 18.41 -7.02 7.30
N PHE A 128 17.35 -7.43 8.00
CA PHE A 128 16.31 -8.29 7.43
C PHE A 128 14.98 -7.54 7.28
N GLU A 129 14.22 -7.94 6.30
CA GLU A 129 12.85 -7.44 6.10
C GLU A 129 11.89 -8.58 5.75
N PRO A 130 10.64 -8.50 6.20
CA PRO A 130 9.63 -9.47 5.80
C PRO A 130 9.25 -9.25 4.34
N THR A 131 9.37 -10.30 3.54
CA THR A 131 8.97 -10.31 2.13
C THR A 131 7.70 -11.11 1.97
N ILE A 132 6.63 -10.42 1.57
CA ILE A 132 5.29 -11.00 1.41
C ILE A 132 4.71 -10.50 0.10
N LYS A 133 4.37 -11.42 -0.78
CA LYS A 133 3.78 -11.08 -2.08
C LYS A 133 2.33 -10.67 -1.93
N GLN A 134 1.96 -9.60 -2.62
CA GLN A 134 0.57 -9.16 -2.76
C GLN A 134 -0.04 -9.77 -4.02
N LYS A 135 -1.31 -10.17 -3.95
CA LYS A 135 -2.04 -10.77 -5.07
C LYS A 135 -3.41 -10.12 -5.25
N GLY A 136 -3.81 -9.94 -6.50
CA GLY A 136 -5.17 -9.54 -6.90
C GLY A 136 -5.49 -8.05 -6.75
N VAL A 137 -4.56 -7.21 -6.30
CA VAL A 137 -4.75 -5.75 -6.20
C VAL A 137 -4.86 -5.15 -7.59
N ASP A 138 -3.89 -5.43 -8.45
CA ASP A 138 -3.79 -4.86 -9.79
C ASP A 138 -4.93 -5.31 -10.68
N MET A 139 -5.31 -6.60 -10.59
CA MET A 139 -6.46 -7.13 -11.31
C MET A 139 -7.75 -6.43 -10.90
N LYS A 140 -7.99 -6.22 -9.60
CA LYS A 140 -9.18 -5.50 -9.12
C LYS A 140 -9.22 -4.07 -9.64
N LEU A 141 -8.09 -3.38 -9.64
CA LEU A 141 -7.98 -2.02 -10.17
C LEU A 141 -8.31 -2.00 -11.66
N GLY A 142 -7.71 -2.88 -12.45
CA GLY A 142 -7.99 -2.98 -13.89
C GLY A 142 -9.45 -3.28 -14.21
N ILE A 143 -10.06 -4.22 -13.47
CA ILE A 143 -11.49 -4.57 -13.64
C ILE A 143 -12.39 -3.39 -13.28
N ASP A 144 -12.12 -2.70 -12.17
CA ASP A 144 -12.93 -1.55 -11.75
C ASP A 144 -12.84 -0.41 -12.78
N ILE A 145 -11.65 -0.08 -13.30
CA ILE A 145 -11.49 0.93 -14.37
C ILE A 145 -12.26 0.53 -15.61
N ALA A 146 -12.05 -0.69 -16.11
CA ALA A 146 -12.74 -1.17 -17.31
C ALA A 146 -14.26 -1.18 -17.14
N SER A 147 -14.75 -1.60 -15.97
CA SER A 147 -16.20 -1.63 -15.67
C SER A 147 -16.82 -0.23 -15.63
N LEU A 148 -16.14 0.72 -14.99
CA LEU A 148 -16.61 2.11 -14.90
C LEU A 148 -16.64 2.78 -16.27
N ALA A 149 -15.60 2.58 -17.08
CA ALA A 149 -15.50 3.11 -18.43
C ALA A 149 -16.56 2.48 -19.35
N TYR A 150 -16.65 1.15 -19.40
CA TYR A 150 -17.60 0.44 -20.27
C TYR A 150 -19.06 0.77 -19.93
N LYS A 151 -19.40 0.84 -18.63
CA LYS A 151 -20.76 1.15 -18.17
C LYS A 151 -21.08 2.65 -18.20
N LYS A 152 -20.13 3.50 -18.55
CA LYS A 152 -20.25 4.96 -18.54
C LYS A 152 -20.80 5.50 -17.21
N GLN A 153 -20.31 4.95 -16.10
CA GLN A 153 -20.78 5.32 -14.75
C GLN A 153 -20.16 6.62 -14.24
N VAL A 154 -19.06 7.03 -14.86
CA VAL A 154 -18.33 8.26 -14.54
C VAL A 154 -17.82 8.90 -15.83
N ASP A 155 -17.68 10.22 -15.82
CA ASP A 155 -17.16 10.98 -16.96
C ASP A 155 -15.61 11.01 -16.93
N GLN A 156 -15.02 10.87 -15.75
CA GLN A 156 -13.58 10.95 -15.57
C GLN A 156 -13.12 9.99 -14.48
N ILE A 157 -11.99 9.33 -14.72
CA ILE A 157 -11.27 8.50 -13.75
C ILE A 157 -9.90 9.13 -13.48
N ILE A 158 -9.60 9.39 -12.23
CA ILE A 158 -8.29 9.89 -11.79
C ILE A 158 -7.54 8.73 -11.16
N LEU A 159 -6.47 8.28 -11.81
CA LEU A 159 -5.64 7.18 -11.35
C LEU A 159 -4.39 7.71 -10.64
N ILE A 160 -4.23 7.35 -9.36
CA ILE A 160 -3.06 7.67 -8.55
C ILE A 160 -2.30 6.38 -8.26
N ALA A 161 -1.32 6.09 -9.07
CA ALA A 161 -0.47 4.90 -9.00
C ALA A 161 0.99 5.25 -9.29
N GLY A 162 1.91 4.42 -8.84
CA GLY A 162 3.34 4.56 -9.14
C GLY A 162 3.85 3.46 -10.08
N ASP A 163 2.95 2.65 -10.62
CA ASP A 163 3.29 1.52 -11.47
C ASP A 163 2.89 1.81 -12.92
N SER A 164 3.81 1.61 -13.84
CA SER A 164 3.61 1.78 -15.28
C SER A 164 2.67 0.74 -15.89
N ASP A 165 2.48 -0.39 -15.22
CA ASP A 165 1.60 -1.48 -15.68
C ASP A 165 0.12 -1.04 -15.79
N PHE A 166 -0.24 0.08 -15.15
CA PHE A 166 -1.59 0.67 -15.27
C PHE A 166 -1.76 1.63 -16.47
N VAL A 167 -0.70 1.96 -17.19
CA VAL A 167 -0.80 2.85 -18.37
C VAL A 167 -1.76 2.33 -19.45
N PRO A 168 -1.80 1.01 -19.77
CA PRO A 168 -2.79 0.49 -20.72
C PRO A 168 -4.24 0.69 -20.26
N ALA A 169 -4.51 0.52 -18.95
CA ALA A 169 -5.85 0.73 -18.40
C ALA A 169 -6.28 2.21 -18.40
N ALA A 170 -5.35 3.13 -18.38
CA ALA A 170 -5.63 4.57 -18.45
C ALA A 170 -5.87 5.09 -19.88
N LYS A 171 -5.66 4.24 -20.90
CA LYS A 171 -5.87 4.56 -22.33
C LYS A 171 -7.20 4.02 -22.88
N LEU A 172 -8.01 3.39 -22.02
CA LEU A 172 -9.36 2.94 -22.37
C LEU A 172 -10.33 4.12 -22.41
#